data_e9e4c3308042edb5ee7a7cf57d5f2b14
#
_entry.id   e9e4c3308042edb5ee7a7cf57d5f2b14
#
_cell.length_a   1.000
_cell.length_b   1.000
_cell.length_c   1.000
_cell.angle_alpha   90.00
_cell.angle_beta   90.00
_cell.angle_gamma   90.00
#
_symmetry.space_group_name_H-M   'P 1'
#
loop_
_entity.id
_entity.type
_entity.pdbx_description
1 polymer ?
#
loop_
_entity_poly.entity_id
_entity_poly.type
_entity_poly.pdbx_seq_one_letter_code
_entity_poly.pdbx_strand_id
1 'polypeptide(L)'
;FNTLDRMDVIQPRLMEYVKGGGTAIVQYNTSMRNQPKIGPYPLEISRDRVTVEEAEIRILAPDHPLINGPNKITAKDFKGWVQERGLYFPNKWDARYTPILSSNDPGETPKDGGLLVAEYGEGFFMYSGYSWFRELPAGVPGAFRIFTNMISIGKEKPKNTNLNSVEKKN
;
A
#
# COMPACT_ATOMS: atom_id res chain seq x y z
N PHE A 1 -13.74 -0.03 -0.23
CA PHE A 1 -14.14 -0.98 0.82
C PHE A 1 -15.21 -1.92 0.26
N ASN A 2 -14.86 -3.20 0.13
CA ASN A 2 -15.77 -4.30 -0.22
C ASN A 2 -16.62 -4.08 -1.51
N THR A 3 -15.99 -3.59 -2.56
CA THR A 3 -16.62 -3.29 -3.86
C THR A 3 -16.33 -4.39 -4.91
N LEU A 4 -16.04 -5.60 -4.45
CA LEU A 4 -15.54 -6.68 -5.28
C LEU A 4 -16.57 -7.18 -6.32
N ASP A 5 -17.86 -7.01 -6.05
CA ASP A 5 -18.98 -7.39 -6.93
C ASP A 5 -19.02 -6.63 -8.26
N ARG A 6 -18.31 -5.51 -8.37
CA ARG A 6 -18.22 -4.68 -9.57
C ARG A 6 -16.81 -4.56 -10.17
N MET A 7 -15.87 -5.36 -9.67
CA MET A 7 -14.47 -5.24 -10.06
C MET A 7 -14.21 -5.62 -11.52
N ASP A 8 -15.01 -6.48 -12.12
CA ASP A 8 -14.94 -6.80 -13.54
C ASP A 8 -15.10 -5.56 -14.44
N VAL A 9 -15.93 -4.61 -14.01
CA VAL A 9 -16.17 -3.34 -14.72
C VAL A 9 -15.18 -2.25 -14.31
N ILE A 10 -14.85 -2.17 -13.03
CA ILE A 10 -14.06 -1.08 -12.45
C ILE A 10 -12.55 -1.29 -12.68
N GLN A 11 -12.07 -2.53 -12.53
CA GLN A 11 -10.64 -2.85 -12.55
C GLN A 11 -9.93 -2.41 -13.84
N PRO A 12 -10.47 -2.61 -15.05
CA PRO A 12 -9.79 -2.16 -16.27
C PRO A 12 -9.53 -0.65 -16.28
N ARG A 13 -10.52 0.16 -15.89
CA ARG A 13 -10.39 1.63 -15.83
C ARG A 13 -9.42 2.06 -14.73
N LEU A 14 -9.44 1.37 -13.57
CA LEU A 14 -8.49 1.62 -12.50
C LEU A 14 -7.06 1.32 -12.96
N MET A 15 -6.87 0.25 -13.71
CA MET A 15 -5.54 -0.11 -14.23
C MET A 15 -5.05 0.88 -15.30
N GLU A 16 -5.92 1.40 -16.15
CA GLU A 16 -5.57 2.48 -17.08
C GLU A 16 -5.14 3.75 -16.34
N TYR A 17 -5.87 4.14 -15.30
CA TYR A 17 -5.52 5.27 -14.44
C TYR A 17 -4.14 5.09 -13.81
N VAL A 18 -3.87 3.91 -13.22
CA VAL A 18 -2.56 3.61 -12.62
C VAL A 18 -1.47 3.60 -13.68
N LYS A 19 -1.71 2.95 -14.82
CA LYS A 19 -0.75 2.89 -15.93
C LYS A 19 -0.35 4.28 -16.43
N GLY A 20 -1.28 5.23 -16.40
CA GLY A 20 -1.05 6.62 -16.78
C GLY A 20 -0.42 7.51 -15.70
N GLY A 21 0.08 6.94 -14.59
CA GLY A 21 0.77 7.67 -13.52
C GLY A 21 -0.06 7.92 -12.26
N GLY A 22 -1.28 7.36 -12.19
CA GLY A 22 -2.12 7.46 -10.99
C GLY A 22 -1.66 6.56 -9.85
N THR A 23 -2.04 6.90 -8.63
CA THR A 23 -1.86 6.03 -7.46
C THR A 23 -3.20 5.48 -7.02
N ALA A 24 -3.32 4.15 -6.95
CA ALA A 24 -4.51 3.46 -6.45
C ALA A 24 -4.21 2.75 -5.14
N ILE A 25 -5.05 2.99 -4.13
CA ILE A 25 -4.97 2.34 -2.82
C ILE A 25 -6.26 1.56 -2.60
N VAL A 26 -6.15 0.24 -2.62
CA VAL A 26 -7.24 -0.68 -2.32
C VAL A 26 -7.10 -1.17 -0.89
N GLN A 27 -8.16 -1.04 -0.10
CA GLN A 27 -8.11 -1.31 1.33
C GLN A 27 -9.14 -2.33 1.75
N TYR A 28 -8.74 -3.23 2.66
CA TYR A 28 -9.59 -3.99 3.56
C TYR A 28 -10.78 -4.67 2.87
N ASN A 29 -10.52 -5.44 1.82
CA ASN A 29 -11.55 -6.25 1.17
C ASN A 29 -11.63 -7.63 1.82
N THR A 30 -12.84 -8.14 2.00
CA THR A 30 -13.05 -9.47 2.54
C THR A 30 -12.56 -10.55 1.56
N SER A 31 -12.05 -11.66 2.10
CA SER A 31 -11.70 -12.80 1.26
C SER A 31 -12.97 -13.46 0.71
N MET A 32 -12.95 -13.86 -0.56
CA MET A 32 -14.05 -14.52 -1.25
C MET A 32 -13.55 -15.78 -1.96
N ARG A 33 -14.46 -16.74 -2.16
CA ARG A 33 -14.11 -18.01 -2.82
C ARG A 33 -13.60 -17.81 -4.26
N ASN A 34 -14.21 -16.86 -5.00
CA ASN A 34 -13.83 -16.48 -6.35
C ASN A 34 -13.46 -15.01 -6.35
N GLN A 35 -12.21 -14.72 -6.01
CA GLN A 35 -11.74 -13.33 -5.94
C GLN A 35 -11.58 -12.76 -7.35
N PRO A 36 -12.21 -11.62 -7.65
CA PRO A 36 -11.94 -10.90 -8.90
C PRO A 36 -10.52 -10.33 -8.89
N LYS A 37 -10.01 -10.01 -10.06
CA LYS A 37 -8.76 -9.24 -10.16
C LYS A 37 -8.98 -7.85 -9.57
N ILE A 38 -8.20 -7.49 -8.55
CA ILE A 38 -8.29 -6.18 -7.90
C ILE A 38 -7.09 -5.29 -8.22
N GLY A 39 -5.97 -5.88 -8.62
CA GLY A 39 -4.72 -5.18 -8.93
C GLY A 39 -4.18 -5.53 -10.31
N PRO A 40 -3.01 -4.97 -10.67
CA PRO A 40 -2.37 -5.21 -11.96
C PRO A 40 -1.84 -6.65 -12.08
N TYR A 41 -1.50 -7.27 -10.98
CA TYR A 41 -0.92 -8.62 -10.92
C TYR A 41 -1.72 -9.51 -9.96
N PRO A 42 -1.59 -10.83 -10.05
CA PRO A 42 -2.27 -11.75 -9.16
C PRO A 42 -1.93 -11.50 -7.68
N LEU A 43 -2.94 -11.47 -6.85
CA LEU A 43 -2.83 -11.54 -5.40
C LEU A 43 -4.07 -12.27 -4.84
N GLU A 44 -3.90 -12.98 -3.75
CA GLU A 44 -4.95 -13.76 -3.10
C GLU A 44 -5.16 -13.22 -1.68
N ILE A 45 -6.31 -12.57 -1.48
CA ILE A 45 -6.73 -12.09 -0.15
C ILE A 45 -7.11 -13.31 0.70
N SER A 46 -6.60 -13.37 1.91
CA SER A 46 -6.89 -14.44 2.85
C SER A 46 -7.72 -13.93 4.04
N ARG A 47 -7.85 -14.77 5.06
CA ARG A 47 -8.39 -14.39 6.37
C ARG A 47 -7.30 -14.07 7.38
N ASP A 48 -6.08 -13.95 6.95
CA ASP A 48 -4.97 -13.57 7.80
C ASP A 48 -5.24 -12.20 8.42
N ARG A 49 -4.94 -12.12 9.71
CA ARG A 49 -5.22 -10.94 10.52
C ARG A 49 -4.14 -10.76 11.59
N VAL A 50 -4.07 -9.57 12.13
CA VAL A 50 -3.30 -9.23 13.33
C VAL A 50 -4.21 -8.39 14.22
N THR A 51 -4.67 -9.01 15.32
CA THR A 51 -5.72 -8.47 16.18
C THR A 51 -5.21 -7.75 17.41
N VAL A 52 -3.99 -8.05 17.83
CA VAL A 52 -3.33 -7.36 18.95
C VAL A 52 -2.88 -5.98 18.47
N GLU A 53 -3.44 -4.94 19.07
CA GLU A 53 -3.20 -3.54 18.66
C GLU A 53 -1.75 -3.08 18.89
N GLU A 54 -1.02 -3.68 19.82
CA GLU A 54 0.40 -3.44 20.08
C GLU A 54 1.32 -4.46 19.37
N ALA A 55 0.79 -5.38 18.57
CA ALA A 55 1.61 -6.33 17.84
C ALA A 55 2.73 -5.62 17.07
N GLU A 56 3.91 -6.19 17.11
CA GLU A 56 5.07 -5.61 16.42
C GLU A 56 4.83 -5.48 14.92
N ILE A 57 5.18 -4.33 14.37
CA ILE A 57 5.26 -4.12 12.92
C ILE A 57 6.71 -3.96 12.52
N ARG A 58 7.16 -4.81 11.61
CA ARG A 58 8.50 -4.82 11.04
C ARG A 58 8.47 -4.22 9.65
N ILE A 59 9.43 -3.35 9.35
CA ILE A 59 9.62 -2.77 8.02
C ILE A 59 10.46 -3.76 7.19
N LEU A 60 9.89 -4.31 6.12
CA LEU A 60 10.55 -5.27 5.23
C LEU A 60 11.38 -4.57 4.14
N ALA A 61 10.94 -3.40 3.71
CA ALA A 61 11.57 -2.63 2.64
C ALA A 61 12.01 -1.24 3.15
N PRO A 62 13.09 -1.14 3.95
CA PRO A 62 13.48 0.11 4.61
C PRO A 62 13.90 1.22 3.63
N ASP A 63 14.36 0.87 2.44
CA ASP A 63 14.78 1.84 1.41
C ASP A 63 13.65 2.25 0.47
N HIS A 64 12.46 1.66 0.61
CA HIS A 64 11.33 1.97 -0.27
C HIS A 64 10.85 3.42 -0.07
N PRO A 65 10.50 4.15 -1.17
CA PRO A 65 10.02 5.53 -1.06
C PRO A 65 8.88 5.72 -0.07
N LEU A 66 7.95 4.76 0.03
CA LEU A 66 6.84 4.80 0.97
C LEU A 66 7.30 4.90 2.44
N ILE A 67 8.46 4.37 2.77
CA ILE A 67 9.03 4.41 4.14
C ILE A 67 9.81 5.70 4.38
N ASN A 68 10.28 6.35 3.32
CA ASN A 68 11.22 7.46 3.42
C ASN A 68 10.63 8.83 3.02
N GLY A 69 9.53 8.88 2.29
CA GLY A 69 9.01 10.14 1.77
C GLY A 69 7.48 10.23 1.70
N PRO A 70 6.92 11.42 2.01
CA PRO A 70 7.55 12.62 2.57
C PRO A 70 7.92 12.50 4.06
N ASN A 71 7.46 11.45 4.75
CA ASN A 71 7.75 11.20 6.14
C ASN A 71 8.70 10.01 6.29
N LYS A 72 9.75 10.14 7.10
CA LYS A 72 10.54 8.98 7.52
C LYS A 72 9.73 8.16 8.50
N ILE A 73 9.33 6.96 8.11
CA ILE A 73 8.56 6.03 8.94
C ILE A 73 9.50 5.20 9.82
N THR A 74 9.11 5.04 11.07
CA THR A 74 9.89 4.31 12.09
C THR A 74 8.96 3.47 12.95
N ALA A 75 9.50 2.63 13.83
CA ALA A 75 8.71 1.85 14.78
C ALA A 75 7.80 2.71 15.68
N LYS A 76 8.10 4.01 15.86
CA LYS A 76 7.27 4.93 16.65
C LYS A 76 5.93 5.21 15.99
N ASP A 77 5.86 5.16 14.65
CA ASP A 77 4.65 5.44 13.89
C ASP A 77 3.59 4.34 14.02
N PHE A 78 3.95 3.19 14.58
CA PHE A 78 3.03 2.08 14.85
C PHE A 78 2.54 2.02 16.31
N LYS A 79 2.88 3.02 17.13
CA LYS A 79 2.40 3.11 18.51
C LYS A 79 1.05 3.79 18.60
N GLY A 80 0.24 3.36 19.58
CA GLY A 80 -1.05 3.96 19.86
C GLY A 80 -2.13 3.66 18.82
N TRP A 81 -1.95 2.61 18.03
CA TRP A 81 -3.00 2.10 17.17
C TRP A 81 -4.12 1.50 18.01
N VAL A 82 -5.34 1.52 17.48
CA VAL A 82 -6.54 1.12 18.19
C VAL A 82 -7.18 -0.15 17.60
N GLN A 83 -7.72 -0.99 18.45
CA GLN A 83 -8.49 -2.21 18.18
C GLN A 83 -7.70 -3.35 17.54
N GLU A 84 -7.11 -3.15 16.35
CA GLU A 84 -6.40 -4.19 15.60
C GLU A 84 -5.37 -3.57 14.66
N ARG A 85 -4.37 -4.34 14.25
CA ARG A 85 -3.49 -3.93 13.15
C ARG A 85 -4.20 -4.02 11.82
N GLY A 86 -4.87 -5.13 11.54
CA GLY A 86 -5.59 -5.31 10.29
C GLY A 86 -6.11 -6.71 10.05
N LEU A 87 -6.86 -6.83 8.96
CA LEU A 87 -7.53 -8.05 8.50
C LEU A 87 -7.41 -8.23 7.00
N TYR A 88 -7.66 -9.48 6.56
CA TYR A 88 -7.71 -9.81 5.14
C TYR A 88 -6.39 -9.53 4.42
N PHE A 89 -5.28 -9.90 5.05
CA PHE A 89 -3.98 -9.80 4.43
C PHE A 89 -3.86 -10.83 3.30
N PRO A 90 -3.36 -10.44 2.12
CA PRO A 90 -2.94 -11.41 1.12
C PRO A 90 -1.92 -12.40 1.69
N ASN A 91 -2.09 -13.67 1.36
CA ASN A 91 -1.13 -14.73 1.71
C ASN A 91 -0.36 -15.25 0.48
N LYS A 92 -0.79 -14.85 -0.72
CA LYS A 92 -0.07 -15.11 -1.97
C LYS A 92 -0.15 -13.88 -2.86
N TRP A 93 0.94 -13.57 -3.53
CA TRP A 93 1.03 -12.48 -4.49
C TRP A 93 2.13 -12.71 -5.51
N ASP A 94 2.01 -12.05 -6.65
CA ASP A 94 3.02 -12.04 -7.70
C ASP A 94 4.30 -11.33 -7.24
N ALA A 95 5.48 -11.79 -7.70
CA ALA A 95 6.78 -11.24 -7.32
C ALA A 95 6.99 -9.76 -7.66
N ARG A 96 6.12 -9.19 -8.49
CA ARG A 96 6.12 -7.75 -8.81
C ARG A 96 5.52 -6.88 -7.71
N TYR A 97 4.91 -7.47 -6.69
CA TYR A 97 4.56 -6.74 -5.48
C TYR A 97 5.72 -6.73 -4.50
N THR A 98 6.00 -5.57 -3.95
CA THR A 98 6.93 -5.40 -2.84
C THR A 98 6.15 -5.39 -1.53
N PRO A 99 6.34 -6.36 -0.63
CA PRO A 99 5.80 -6.29 0.72
C PRO A 99 6.56 -5.25 1.53
N ILE A 100 5.83 -4.35 2.15
CA ILE A 100 6.41 -3.19 2.87
C ILE A 100 6.52 -3.44 4.37
N LEU A 101 5.49 -4.06 4.94
CA LEU A 101 5.36 -4.28 6.38
C LEU A 101 5.03 -5.74 6.68
N SER A 102 5.57 -6.23 7.79
CA SER A 102 5.28 -7.54 8.37
C SER A 102 4.75 -7.39 9.78
N SER A 103 3.77 -8.19 10.15
CA SER A 103 3.26 -8.25 11.53
C SER A 103 2.63 -9.60 11.84
N ASN A 104 2.48 -9.92 13.11
CA ASN A 104 1.78 -11.12 13.58
C ASN A 104 1.32 -10.93 15.02
N ASP A 105 0.27 -11.62 15.41
CA ASP A 105 -0.09 -11.75 16.81
C ASP A 105 0.97 -12.60 17.55
N PRO A 106 1.16 -12.41 18.87
CA PRO A 106 2.13 -13.19 19.65
C PRO A 106 1.94 -14.71 19.47
N GLY A 107 3.01 -15.41 19.15
CA GLY A 107 2.99 -16.85 18.93
C GLY A 107 2.57 -17.30 17.52
N GLU A 108 2.20 -16.39 16.64
CA GLU A 108 1.86 -16.70 15.25
C GLU A 108 3.04 -16.44 14.30
N THR A 109 2.96 -17.01 13.10
CA THR A 109 3.93 -16.75 12.04
C THR A 109 3.76 -15.35 11.46
N PRO A 110 4.84 -14.70 11.01
CA PRO A 110 4.79 -13.41 10.33
C PRO A 110 3.87 -13.41 9.11
N LYS A 111 3.14 -12.31 8.94
CA LYS A 111 2.24 -12.05 7.81
C LYS A 111 2.74 -10.82 7.06
N ASP A 112 3.28 -11.04 5.88
CA ASP A 112 3.99 -10.02 5.10
C ASP A 112 3.11 -9.31 4.07
N GLY A 113 1.89 -9.81 3.87
CA GLY A 113 0.96 -9.27 2.86
C GLY A 113 0.13 -8.08 3.32
N GLY A 114 0.35 -7.53 4.53
CA GLY A 114 -0.49 -6.47 5.09
C GLY A 114 -0.44 -5.14 4.32
N LEU A 115 0.68 -4.85 3.67
CA LEU A 115 0.83 -3.72 2.75
C LEU A 115 1.73 -4.14 1.58
N LEU A 116 1.12 -4.27 0.41
CA LEU A 116 1.76 -4.63 -0.85
C LEU A 116 1.76 -3.45 -1.81
N VAL A 117 2.88 -3.17 -2.44
CA VAL A 117 3.03 -2.10 -3.44
C VAL A 117 3.53 -2.68 -4.74
N ALA A 118 2.96 -2.26 -5.87
CA ALA A 118 3.44 -2.60 -7.20
C ALA A 118 3.51 -1.35 -8.08
N GLU A 119 4.58 -1.23 -8.86
CA GLU A 119 4.62 -0.32 -9.99
C GLU A 119 3.84 -0.91 -11.16
N TYR A 120 3.08 -0.08 -11.86
CA TYR A 120 2.36 -0.47 -13.06
C TYR A 120 2.29 0.70 -14.05
N GLY A 121 3.00 0.58 -15.16
CA GLY A 121 3.20 1.70 -16.07
C GLY A 121 3.96 2.83 -15.37
N GLU A 122 3.36 4.02 -15.35
CA GLU A 122 3.94 5.22 -14.72
C GLU A 122 3.45 5.43 -13.27
N GLY A 123 2.56 4.57 -12.75
CA GLY A 123 1.89 4.76 -11.46
C GLY A 123 2.10 3.61 -10.49
N PHE A 124 1.37 3.69 -9.38
CA PHE A 124 1.48 2.74 -8.26
C PHE A 124 0.13 2.16 -7.90
N PHE A 125 0.11 0.87 -7.67
CA PHE A 125 -1.00 0.16 -7.06
C PHE A 125 -0.59 -0.35 -5.68
N MET A 126 -1.46 -0.16 -4.68
CA MET A 126 -1.27 -0.66 -3.33
C MET A 126 -2.49 -1.45 -2.88
N TYR A 127 -2.23 -2.57 -2.22
CA TYR A 127 -3.24 -3.24 -1.41
C TYR A 127 -2.85 -3.15 0.06
N SER A 128 -3.80 -2.77 0.92
CA SER A 128 -3.59 -2.75 2.36
C SER A 128 -4.73 -3.43 3.11
N GLY A 129 -4.38 -4.40 3.95
CA GLY A 129 -5.25 -4.98 4.95
C GLY A 129 -5.17 -4.28 6.31
N TYR A 130 -4.29 -3.32 6.49
CA TYR A 130 -4.20 -2.53 7.73
C TYR A 130 -5.42 -1.63 7.94
N SER A 131 -5.79 -1.40 9.18
CA SER A 131 -7.05 -0.76 9.60
C SER A 131 -7.00 0.77 9.56
N TRP A 132 -6.55 1.38 8.45
CA TRP A 132 -6.46 2.84 8.31
C TRP A 132 -7.77 3.55 8.62
N PHE A 133 -8.91 2.93 8.31
CA PHE A 133 -10.25 3.46 8.57
C PHE A 133 -10.60 3.55 10.05
N ARG A 134 -9.84 2.91 10.93
CA ARG A 134 -9.92 3.04 12.39
C ARG A 134 -8.91 4.06 12.91
N GLU A 135 -7.66 3.93 12.44
CA GLU A 135 -6.53 4.71 12.92
C GLU A 135 -6.64 6.19 12.58
N LEU A 136 -7.09 6.51 11.36
CA LEU A 136 -7.23 7.90 10.92
C LEU A 136 -8.31 8.64 11.70
N PRO A 137 -9.55 8.15 11.87
CA PRO A 137 -10.56 8.80 12.72
C PRO A 137 -10.16 8.86 14.19
N ALA A 138 -9.39 7.90 14.69
CA ALA A 138 -8.87 7.92 16.05
C ALA A 138 -7.75 8.94 16.29
N GLY A 139 -7.27 9.58 15.22
CA GLY A 139 -6.23 10.61 15.33
C GLY A 139 -4.82 10.06 15.57
N VAL A 140 -4.55 8.79 15.20
CA VAL A 140 -3.23 8.17 15.40
C VAL A 140 -2.18 8.83 14.52
N PRO A 141 -1.20 9.55 15.07
CA PRO A 141 -0.28 10.39 14.28
C PRO A 141 0.54 9.59 13.26
N GLY A 142 1.02 8.42 13.63
CA GLY A 142 1.81 7.56 12.76
C GLY A 142 1.01 7.05 11.55
N ALA A 143 -0.29 6.75 11.73
CA ALA A 143 -1.17 6.36 10.65
C ALA A 143 -1.32 7.46 9.60
N PHE A 144 -1.47 8.72 10.02
CA PHE A 144 -1.50 9.86 9.10
C PHE A 144 -0.20 10.00 8.31
N ARG A 145 0.94 9.81 8.96
CA ARG A 145 2.26 9.91 8.31
C ARG A 145 2.43 8.84 7.23
N ILE A 146 2.11 7.58 7.56
CA ILE A 146 2.18 6.47 6.60
C ILE A 146 1.18 6.67 5.47
N PHE A 147 -0.06 7.03 5.78
CA PHE A 147 -1.10 7.25 4.77
C PHE A 147 -0.74 8.43 3.85
N THR A 148 -0.14 9.50 4.37
CA THR A 148 0.39 10.60 3.58
C THR A 148 1.46 10.11 2.60
N ASN A 149 2.38 9.26 3.03
CA ASN A 149 3.37 8.64 2.14
C ASN A 149 2.70 7.81 1.02
N MET A 150 1.67 7.02 1.38
CA MET A 150 0.93 6.22 0.39
C MET A 150 0.29 7.07 -0.71
N ILE A 151 -0.33 8.21 -0.36
CA ILE A 151 -0.95 9.10 -1.36
C ILE A 151 0.03 10.01 -2.09
N SER A 152 1.26 10.13 -1.58
CA SER A 152 2.30 10.98 -2.15
C SER A 152 3.26 10.24 -3.07
N ILE A 153 3.27 8.91 -3.03
CA ILE A 153 4.18 8.11 -3.86
C ILE A 153 3.98 8.42 -5.35
N GLY A 154 5.07 8.53 -6.08
CA GLY A 154 5.04 8.87 -7.51
C GLY A 154 4.96 10.36 -7.84
N LYS A 155 4.69 11.23 -6.85
CA LYS A 155 4.69 12.68 -7.08
C LYS A 155 6.10 13.29 -7.16
N GLU A 156 7.09 12.59 -6.67
CA GLU A 156 8.50 13.04 -6.61
C GLU A 156 9.37 12.50 -7.74
N LYS A 157 8.79 12.06 -8.87
CA LYS A 157 9.64 11.86 -10.06
C LYS A 157 10.19 13.24 -10.44
N PRO A 158 11.53 13.46 -10.42
CA PRO A 158 12.09 14.74 -10.88
C PRO A 158 11.61 14.93 -12.31
N LYS A 159 10.91 16.04 -12.57
CA LYS A 159 10.67 16.47 -13.93
C LYS A 159 12.07 16.61 -14.53
N ASN A 160 12.43 15.74 -15.48
CA ASN A 160 13.59 15.97 -16.32
C ASN A 160 13.38 17.29 -17.03
N THR A 161 13.84 18.35 -16.42
CA THR A 161 14.00 19.65 -17.06
C THR A 161 15.18 19.47 -18.00
N ASN A 162 14.93 18.91 -19.19
CA ASN A 162 15.83 19.08 -20.31
C ASN A 162 15.86 20.58 -20.62
N LEU A 163 16.72 21.28 -19.91
CA LEU A 163 17.24 22.57 -20.33
C LEU A 163 18.12 22.30 -21.54
N ASN A 164 17.50 22.07 -22.70
CA ASN A 164 18.19 22.11 -23.97
C ASN A 164 18.67 23.54 -24.19
N SER A 165 19.98 23.68 -23.99
CA SER A 165 20.90 24.58 -24.69
C SER A 165 20.22 25.53 -25.69
N VAL A 166 20.10 26.76 -25.25
CA VAL A 166 20.06 27.89 -26.18
C VAL A 166 21.45 27.97 -26.83
N GLU A 167 21.61 27.36 -27.99
CA GLU A 167 22.75 27.67 -28.88
C GLU A 167 22.67 29.15 -29.25
N LYS A 168 23.61 29.90 -28.72
CA LYS A 168 23.96 31.21 -29.24
C LYS A 168 24.54 30.98 -30.63
N LYS A 169 23.82 31.37 -31.67
CA LYS A 169 24.40 31.69 -32.97
C LYS A 169 24.83 33.15 -32.97
N ASN A 170 26.12 33.36 -33.09
CA ASN A 170 26.72 34.60 -33.51
C ASN A 170 26.37 34.88 -34.98
#